data_aa66f939f963df0368110da93e73ee9b
#
_entry.id   aa66f939f963df0368110da93e73ee9b
#
_cell.length_a   1.000
_cell.length_b   1.000
_cell.length_c   1.000
_cell.angle_alpha   90.00
_cell.angle_beta   90.00
_cell.angle_gamma   90.00
#
_symmetry.space_group_name_H-M   'P 1'
#
loop_
_entity.id
_entity.type
_entity.pdbx_description
1 polymer ?
#
loop_
_entity_poly.entity_id
_entity_poly.type
_entity_poly.pdbx_seq_one_letter_code
_entity_poly.pdbx_strand_id
1 'polypeptide(L)'
;MNNDTVGPKSDDDSGAEPSGSNTIPPRGPERETKGAAAFLRSRRTAVAITATTLVVGGFVAWLGYTAYEAKDNLEAARDHAQSAKSALLAGDTGVAESAAAEADREASAAYDNTHSLPWNITAAIPVIGSPFESTRQMTEVVQGLTRDVLGPAVTTGTSLAPTELVQPGGRLALAPLREAEPKLAETAIAAELLSSQAQEVPESKYLGRVNDARAELQSQTSELATLLTNTATAARIAPAMLGTDGPRNYFIGFQTNAEARGTGGLLGGYGIVRVDNGAARVDTLSPNSELTLDNQPIDLGPDFNQLYGNSRPTTDFRNSNLSSHFPYAAQIWQSLWSQESGGELVDGAIATDPIALSYLLEAVGPVEMPDGESVTADNVVELTESTAYARFPSDNKARKQYLQTIAARVVAKMTGNIKSPSALLEALGRGVSEGRIAVWSSHPDEQSVLADTVLGHTIPDDAAPYAGVVINNQAGNKLDYYLTREIDYTAQTCTGDTRKTTVTVRLTNNAPDADLTEYVSGIVDNPGRLPNGTNVAAVTLLATAGAKLDAVSVGGQISFAVNGTEQGHPAYMTRAVIPRGQTVELKFDLTEPTAEGEARVPVQPLVDDPKITVDVPSC
;
A
#
# COMPACT_ATOMS: atom_id res chain seq x y z
N MET A 1 -14.45 -33.67 47.50
CA MET A 1 -15.04 -34.99 47.77
C MET A 1 -14.36 -35.91 46.78
N ASN A 2 -13.28 -36.48 47.16
CA ASN A 2 -13.09 -37.82 47.74
C ASN A 2 -13.56 -38.88 46.77
N ASN A 3 -12.86 -39.84 46.43
CA ASN A 3 -11.75 -40.66 46.95
C ASN A 3 -11.58 -41.81 45.95
N ASP A 4 -10.36 -42.19 45.64
CA ASP A 4 -9.72 -43.41 46.19
C ASP A 4 -10.30 -44.72 45.63
N THR A 5 -9.61 -45.75 45.30
CA THR A 5 -8.35 -46.31 45.77
C THR A 5 -8.05 -47.61 45.00
N VAL A 6 -6.79 -47.95 44.86
CA VAL A 6 -6.11 -49.19 45.28
C VAL A 6 -6.18 -50.44 44.40
N GLY A 7 -4.98 -50.89 44.00
CA GLY A 7 -4.64 -52.25 43.57
C GLY A 7 -4.84 -53.29 44.71
N PRO A 8 -4.28 -54.41 44.77
CA PRO A 8 -2.90 -54.84 44.51
C PRO A 8 -2.68 -56.34 44.04
N LYS A 9 -1.42 -56.75 43.82
CA LYS A 9 -0.67 -57.98 44.21
C LYS A 9 -1.37 -59.32 44.05
N SER A 10 -0.75 -60.38 43.80
CA SER A 10 0.50 -61.04 44.23
C SER A 10 0.61 -62.43 43.59
N ASP A 11 1.80 -62.81 43.35
CA ASP A 11 2.55 -63.93 43.94
C ASP A 11 2.30 -65.34 43.43
N ASP A 12 3.40 -65.95 43.20
CA ASP A 12 4.01 -67.20 43.65
C ASP A 12 3.58 -68.47 42.86
N ASP A 13 4.35 -69.45 42.70
CA ASP A 13 5.62 -69.91 43.24
C ASP A 13 6.02 -71.25 42.56
N SER A 14 7.30 -71.58 42.65
CA SER A 14 7.88 -72.92 42.78
C SER A 14 7.71 -73.94 41.62
N GLY A 15 8.61 -74.73 41.27
CA GLY A 15 9.84 -75.18 41.88
C GLY A 15 10.33 -76.47 41.22
N ALA A 16 11.55 -76.78 41.48
CA ALA A 16 12.20 -78.04 41.57
C ALA A 16 12.86 -78.71 40.35
N GLU A 17 14.20 -78.67 40.45
CA GLU A 17 15.12 -79.70 39.97
C GLU A 17 14.77 -81.16 40.41
N PRO A 18 15.44 -82.22 39.93
CA PRO A 18 16.89 -82.37 40.01
C PRO A 18 17.62 -83.30 38.99
N SER A 19 18.91 -83.09 38.93
CA SER A 19 20.02 -84.03 38.97
C SER A 19 20.19 -85.16 37.94
N GLY A 20 21.43 -85.29 37.47
CA GLY A 20 21.94 -86.52 36.89
C GLY A 20 23.33 -86.38 36.24
N SER A 21 24.30 -86.65 37.06
CA SER A 21 25.74 -86.77 36.87
C SER A 21 26.18 -87.70 35.74
N ASN A 22 27.30 -87.45 35.10
CA ASN A 22 28.59 -88.20 35.15
C ASN A 22 29.49 -88.08 33.91
N THR A 23 30.67 -87.74 34.22
CA THR A 23 32.02 -88.24 33.87
C THR A 23 32.72 -87.80 32.57
N ILE A 24 33.92 -87.32 32.83
CA ILE A 24 35.10 -87.01 32.00
C ILE A 24 35.80 -88.26 31.51
N PRO A 25 36.62 -88.27 30.43
CA PRO A 25 37.89 -87.60 30.39
C PRO A 25 38.44 -87.26 28.94
N PRO A 26 39.73 -86.85 28.83
CA PRO A 26 40.18 -85.67 28.10
C PRO A 26 40.96 -85.94 26.83
N ARG A 27 41.20 -84.89 25.98
CA ARG A 27 42.40 -84.76 25.07
C ARG A 27 42.35 -83.41 24.37
N GLY A 28 43.25 -82.62 24.58
CA GLY A 28 44.48 -82.26 23.87
C GLY A 28 44.40 -81.02 23.03
N PRO A 29 45.34 -80.08 23.02
CA PRO A 29 45.16 -78.71 22.55
C PRO A 29 45.33 -78.57 21.05
N GLU A 30 44.32 -78.04 20.38
CA GLU A 30 44.47 -77.44 19.05
C GLU A 30 44.73 -75.94 19.16
N ARG A 31 45.82 -75.50 18.60
CA ARG A 31 46.33 -74.15 18.54
C ARG A 31 45.34 -73.18 17.88
N GLU A 32 45.00 -72.13 18.55
CA GLU A 32 44.31 -70.98 18.03
C GLU A 32 45.09 -70.26 16.92
N THR A 33 44.49 -70.18 15.77
CA THR A 33 44.85 -69.26 14.68
C THR A 33 43.69 -68.28 14.39
N LYS A 34 42.93 -67.87 15.42
CA LYS A 34 41.80 -66.92 15.29
C LYS A 34 42.12 -65.45 15.67
N GLY A 35 43.30 -65.13 16.18
CA GLY A 35 43.64 -63.79 16.65
C GLY A 35 44.03 -62.80 15.55
N ALA A 36 44.64 -63.22 14.45
CA ALA A 36 45.16 -62.29 13.45
C ALA A 36 44.06 -61.73 12.50
N ALA A 37 43.06 -62.53 12.17
CA ALA A 37 41.96 -62.09 11.30
C ALA A 37 40.96 -61.11 11.99
N ALA A 38 40.73 -61.25 13.31
CA ALA A 38 39.90 -60.34 14.09
C ALA A 38 40.58 -58.98 14.31
N PHE A 39 41.90 -58.96 14.52
CA PHE A 39 42.71 -57.74 14.68
C PHE A 39 42.83 -56.94 13.39
N LEU A 40 42.93 -57.58 12.23
CA LEU A 40 42.95 -56.97 10.91
C LEU A 40 41.56 -56.44 10.50
N ARG A 41 40.46 -57.09 10.92
CA ARG A 41 39.08 -56.60 10.73
C ARG A 41 38.80 -55.39 11.59
N SER A 42 39.25 -55.35 12.87
CA SER A 42 39.05 -54.21 13.77
C SER A 42 39.84 -52.96 13.33
N ARG A 43 41.08 -53.14 12.79
CA ARG A 43 41.84 -52.03 12.20
C ARG A 43 41.22 -51.48 10.93
N ARG A 44 40.71 -52.34 10.04
CA ARG A 44 40.01 -51.90 8.82
C ARG A 44 38.69 -51.18 9.15
N THR A 45 37.94 -51.63 10.13
CA THR A 45 36.74 -50.95 10.61
C THR A 45 37.11 -49.63 11.33
N ALA A 46 38.14 -49.59 12.15
CA ALA A 46 38.58 -48.35 12.80
C ALA A 46 39.09 -47.32 11.77
N VAL A 47 39.88 -47.74 10.77
CA VAL A 47 40.34 -46.87 9.67
C VAL A 47 39.16 -46.41 8.80
N ALA A 48 38.18 -47.26 8.53
CA ALA A 48 36.99 -46.88 7.80
C ALA A 48 36.13 -45.87 8.60
N ILE A 49 35.93 -46.07 9.90
CA ILE A 49 35.22 -45.12 10.77
C ILE A 49 35.95 -43.78 10.84
N THR A 50 37.29 -43.80 11.03
CA THR A 50 38.08 -42.58 11.08
C THR A 50 38.04 -41.82 9.74
N ALA A 51 38.18 -42.54 8.62
CA ALA A 51 38.08 -41.94 7.28
C ALA A 51 36.68 -41.36 7.03
N THR A 52 35.62 -42.08 7.40
CA THR A 52 34.22 -41.57 7.30
C THR A 52 34.00 -40.34 8.17
N THR A 53 34.52 -40.34 9.42
CA THR A 53 34.41 -39.19 10.31
C THR A 53 35.16 -37.96 9.79
N LEU A 54 36.35 -38.16 9.17
CA LEU A 54 37.10 -37.07 8.54
C LEU A 54 36.40 -36.54 7.29
N VAL A 55 35.80 -37.38 6.47
CA VAL A 55 35.03 -36.98 5.30
C VAL A 55 33.78 -36.23 5.70
N VAL A 56 33.03 -36.74 6.68
CA VAL A 56 31.84 -36.07 7.20
C VAL A 56 32.19 -34.74 7.89
N GLY A 57 33.25 -34.72 8.71
CA GLY A 57 33.75 -33.52 9.33
C GLY A 57 34.20 -32.46 8.32
N GLY A 58 34.93 -32.88 7.27
CA GLY A 58 35.33 -32.00 6.16
C GLY A 58 34.12 -31.44 5.38
N PHE A 59 33.13 -32.31 5.13
CA PHE A 59 31.88 -31.90 4.47
C PHE A 59 31.10 -30.88 5.28
N VAL A 60 30.92 -31.10 6.59
CA VAL A 60 30.22 -30.17 7.49
C VAL A 60 30.98 -28.83 7.60
N ALA A 61 32.32 -28.89 7.70
CA ALA A 61 33.15 -27.69 7.76
C ALA A 61 33.05 -26.88 6.43
N TRP A 62 33.07 -27.55 5.29
CA TRP A 62 32.89 -26.90 3.99
C TRP A 62 31.51 -26.31 3.83
N LEU A 63 30.45 -27.02 4.25
CA LEU A 63 29.09 -26.52 4.23
C LEU A 63 28.91 -25.29 5.15
N GLY A 64 29.51 -25.33 6.36
CA GLY A 64 29.52 -24.19 7.26
C GLY A 64 30.24 -22.98 6.69
N TYR A 65 31.38 -23.20 6.01
CA TYR A 65 32.11 -22.14 5.34
C TYR A 65 31.30 -21.51 4.20
N THR A 66 30.72 -22.32 3.31
CA THR A 66 29.90 -21.80 2.20
C THR A 66 28.64 -21.10 2.68
N ALA A 67 28.05 -21.52 3.80
CA ALA A 67 26.92 -20.84 4.43
C ALA A 67 27.30 -19.46 4.99
N TYR A 68 28.48 -19.36 5.61
CA TYR A 68 29.01 -18.10 6.11
C TYR A 68 29.30 -17.13 4.96
N GLU A 69 30.03 -17.58 3.94
CA GLU A 69 30.36 -16.78 2.75
C GLU A 69 29.09 -16.32 2.01
N ALA A 70 28.11 -17.22 1.85
CA ALA A 70 26.85 -16.86 1.18
C ALA A 70 26.10 -15.75 1.94
N LYS A 71 26.09 -15.81 3.27
CA LYS A 71 25.48 -14.77 4.11
C LYS A 71 26.22 -13.43 3.96
N ASP A 72 27.56 -13.45 4.08
CA ASP A 72 28.38 -12.26 4.00
C ASP A 72 28.25 -11.57 2.62
N ASN A 73 28.28 -12.36 1.55
CA ASN A 73 28.08 -11.87 0.20
C ASN A 73 26.66 -11.31 -0.03
N LEU A 74 25.59 -11.91 0.54
CA LEU A 74 24.25 -11.36 0.44
C LEU A 74 24.11 -10.01 1.18
N GLU A 75 24.72 -9.90 2.36
CA GLU A 75 24.74 -8.63 3.09
C GLU A 75 25.52 -7.55 2.31
N ALA A 76 26.67 -7.89 1.73
CA ALA A 76 27.42 -6.99 0.87
C ALA A 76 26.65 -6.60 -0.40
N ALA A 77 25.98 -7.55 -1.07
CA ALA A 77 25.15 -7.26 -2.23
C ALA A 77 24.02 -6.27 -1.91
N ARG A 78 23.36 -6.45 -0.75
CA ARG A 78 22.33 -5.52 -0.26
C ARG A 78 22.89 -4.12 -0.03
N ASP A 79 24.03 -4.00 0.65
CA ASP A 79 24.64 -2.71 0.96
C ASP A 79 25.06 -1.98 -0.33
N HIS A 80 25.61 -2.70 -1.29
CA HIS A 80 25.95 -2.15 -2.60
C HIS A 80 24.71 -1.75 -3.40
N ALA A 81 23.62 -2.54 -3.36
CA ALA A 81 22.36 -2.18 -4.00
C ALA A 81 21.74 -0.91 -3.40
N GLN A 82 21.78 -0.74 -2.08
CA GLN A 82 21.35 0.49 -1.41
C GLN A 82 22.23 1.69 -1.78
N SER A 83 23.54 1.48 -1.90
CA SER A 83 24.48 2.51 -2.35
C SER A 83 24.20 2.94 -3.80
N ALA A 84 23.91 1.98 -4.69
CA ALA A 84 23.52 2.24 -6.07
C ALA A 84 22.23 3.10 -6.14
N LYS A 85 21.20 2.72 -5.38
CA LYS A 85 19.94 3.49 -5.27
C LYS A 85 20.20 4.92 -4.78
N SER A 86 20.98 5.08 -3.70
CA SER A 86 21.26 6.39 -3.11
C SER A 86 22.05 7.30 -4.06
N ALA A 87 23.05 6.74 -4.75
CA ALA A 87 23.84 7.45 -5.74
C ALA A 87 23.00 7.88 -6.96
N LEU A 88 22.09 7.01 -7.43
CA LEU A 88 21.18 7.32 -8.52
C LEU A 88 20.25 8.48 -8.17
N LEU A 89 19.67 8.47 -6.96
CA LEU A 89 18.82 9.57 -6.49
C LEU A 89 19.59 10.89 -6.30
N ALA A 90 20.88 10.80 -5.98
CA ALA A 90 21.77 11.96 -5.90
C ALA A 90 22.26 12.45 -7.27
N GLY A 91 22.01 11.70 -8.36
CA GLY A 91 22.50 12.00 -9.69
C GLY A 91 23.98 11.63 -9.93
N ASP A 92 24.59 10.84 -9.01
CA ASP A 92 25.96 10.35 -9.16
C ASP A 92 25.98 9.03 -9.92
N THR A 93 25.94 9.14 -11.24
CA THR A 93 25.82 8.01 -12.15
C THR A 93 26.99 7.04 -12.07
N GLY A 94 28.22 7.55 -11.92
CA GLY A 94 29.41 6.72 -11.85
C GLY A 94 29.47 5.86 -10.57
N VAL A 95 29.07 6.42 -9.43
CA VAL A 95 28.96 5.68 -8.17
C VAL A 95 27.81 4.67 -8.26
N ALA A 96 26.68 5.03 -8.87
CA ALA A 96 25.54 4.12 -9.03
C ALA A 96 25.91 2.88 -9.87
N GLU A 97 26.57 3.07 -11.03
CA GLU A 97 27.01 1.98 -11.90
C GLU A 97 28.05 1.08 -11.21
N SER A 98 29.03 1.67 -10.52
CA SER A 98 30.03 0.91 -9.79
C SER A 98 29.39 0.07 -8.67
N ALA A 99 28.50 0.65 -7.89
CA ALA A 99 27.83 -0.02 -6.80
C ALA A 99 26.89 -1.15 -7.31
N ALA A 100 26.19 -0.95 -8.44
CA ALA A 100 25.38 -1.99 -9.05
C ALA A 100 26.23 -3.18 -9.53
N ALA A 101 27.39 -2.91 -10.12
CA ALA A 101 28.33 -3.96 -10.55
C ALA A 101 28.94 -4.73 -9.36
N GLU A 102 29.20 -4.05 -8.23
CA GLU A 102 29.61 -4.72 -6.99
C GLU A 102 28.49 -5.60 -6.43
N ALA A 103 27.25 -5.08 -6.38
CA ALA A 103 26.09 -5.85 -5.93
C ALA A 103 25.90 -7.14 -6.74
N ASP A 104 26.03 -7.07 -8.07
CA ASP A 104 25.90 -8.25 -8.95
C ASP A 104 27.03 -9.26 -8.70
N ARG A 105 28.25 -8.78 -8.45
CA ARG A 105 29.40 -9.64 -8.15
C ARG A 105 29.20 -10.39 -6.83
N GLU A 106 28.77 -9.71 -5.79
CA GLU A 106 28.52 -10.32 -4.49
C GLU A 106 27.31 -11.26 -4.53
N ALA A 107 26.23 -10.90 -5.21
CA ALA A 107 25.07 -11.77 -5.40
C ALA A 107 25.43 -13.05 -6.18
N SER A 108 26.27 -12.94 -7.22
CA SER A 108 26.77 -14.08 -7.97
C SER A 108 27.68 -14.98 -7.11
N ALA A 109 28.52 -14.41 -6.25
CA ALA A 109 29.32 -15.19 -5.31
C ALA A 109 28.45 -15.94 -4.28
N ALA A 110 27.37 -15.31 -3.78
CA ALA A 110 26.41 -15.97 -2.90
C ALA A 110 25.69 -17.13 -3.61
N TYR A 111 25.27 -16.91 -4.87
CA TYR A 111 24.69 -17.95 -5.72
C TYR A 111 25.64 -19.14 -5.89
N ASP A 112 26.89 -18.91 -6.28
CA ASP A 112 27.89 -19.97 -6.47
C ASP A 112 28.14 -20.79 -5.19
N ASN A 113 28.18 -20.13 -4.03
CA ASN A 113 28.32 -20.79 -2.73
C ASN A 113 27.15 -21.73 -2.41
N THR A 114 25.91 -21.27 -2.64
CA THR A 114 24.68 -22.04 -2.35
C THR A 114 24.34 -23.06 -3.42
N HIS A 115 24.95 -23.00 -4.61
CA HIS A 115 24.84 -23.97 -5.68
C HIS A 115 26.04 -24.93 -5.78
N SER A 116 26.94 -24.86 -4.79
CA SER A 116 28.08 -25.75 -4.67
C SER A 116 27.63 -27.20 -4.43
N LEU A 117 28.51 -28.17 -4.77
CA LEU A 117 28.18 -29.61 -4.65
C LEU A 117 27.73 -30.03 -3.24
N PRO A 118 28.39 -29.60 -2.13
CA PRO A 118 27.93 -29.95 -0.78
C PRO A 118 26.55 -29.38 -0.46
N TRP A 119 26.25 -28.16 -0.92
CA TRP A 119 24.98 -27.52 -0.71
C TRP A 119 23.83 -28.26 -1.41
N ASN A 120 24.03 -28.60 -2.71
CA ASN A 120 23.05 -29.33 -3.49
C ASN A 120 22.77 -30.74 -2.92
N ILE A 121 23.82 -31.44 -2.42
CA ILE A 121 23.62 -32.73 -1.73
C ILE A 121 22.80 -32.57 -0.47
N THR A 122 23.08 -31.51 0.32
CA THR A 122 22.36 -31.29 1.59
C THR A 122 20.93 -30.84 1.34
N ALA A 123 20.68 -29.96 0.39
CA ALA A 123 19.35 -29.50 0.00
C ALA A 123 18.42 -30.66 -0.43
N ALA A 124 18.99 -31.69 -1.08
CA ALA A 124 18.24 -32.87 -1.52
C ALA A 124 17.82 -33.82 -0.37
N ILE A 125 18.34 -33.64 0.86
CA ILE A 125 18.01 -34.53 1.99
C ILE A 125 16.63 -34.15 2.55
N PRO A 126 15.64 -35.08 2.59
CA PRO A 126 14.33 -34.78 3.12
C PRO A 126 14.38 -34.23 4.56
N VAL A 127 13.64 -33.20 4.86
CA VAL A 127 13.55 -32.47 6.14
C VAL A 127 14.80 -31.64 6.47
N ILE A 128 16.00 -32.23 6.47
CA ILE A 128 17.27 -31.52 6.77
C ILE A 128 17.61 -30.51 5.69
N GLY A 129 17.29 -30.81 4.43
CA GLY A 129 17.59 -29.95 3.28
C GLY A 129 16.73 -28.69 3.17
N SER A 130 15.59 -28.64 3.88
CA SER A 130 14.63 -27.53 3.76
C SER A 130 15.26 -26.11 3.83
N PRO A 131 16.09 -25.73 4.84
CA PRO A 131 16.67 -24.38 4.86
C PRO A 131 17.73 -24.16 3.76
N PHE A 132 18.39 -25.22 3.31
CA PHE A 132 19.37 -25.13 2.22
C PHE A 132 18.68 -24.89 0.89
N GLU A 133 17.55 -25.54 0.64
CA GLU A 133 16.73 -25.31 -0.54
C GLU A 133 16.12 -23.92 -0.54
N SER A 134 15.55 -23.48 0.57
CA SER A 134 15.03 -22.11 0.69
C SER A 134 16.11 -21.06 0.43
N THR A 135 17.30 -21.22 1.04
CA THR A 135 18.43 -20.29 0.83
C THR A 135 18.94 -20.32 -0.62
N ARG A 136 18.99 -21.49 -1.25
CA ARG A 136 19.38 -21.65 -2.65
C ARG A 136 18.48 -20.85 -3.58
N GLN A 137 17.15 -21.00 -3.41
CA GLN A 137 16.18 -20.26 -4.21
C GLN A 137 16.21 -18.75 -3.91
N MET A 138 16.40 -18.35 -2.65
CA MET A 138 16.58 -16.93 -2.31
C MET A 138 17.80 -16.31 -3.00
N THR A 139 18.95 -16.99 -3.04
CA THR A 139 20.14 -16.47 -3.73
C THR A 139 19.97 -16.40 -5.24
N GLU A 140 19.17 -17.30 -5.84
CA GLU A 140 18.79 -17.26 -7.23
C GLU A 140 17.96 -16.01 -7.56
N VAL A 141 16.97 -15.68 -6.72
CA VAL A 141 16.17 -14.45 -6.83
C VAL A 141 17.06 -13.21 -6.67
N VAL A 142 17.95 -13.17 -5.66
CA VAL A 142 18.83 -12.02 -5.43
C VAL A 142 19.78 -11.80 -6.61
N GLN A 143 20.37 -12.86 -7.19
CA GLN A 143 21.20 -12.75 -8.38
C GLN A 143 20.40 -12.22 -9.59
N GLY A 144 19.16 -12.71 -9.78
CA GLY A 144 18.27 -12.16 -10.80
C GLY A 144 17.99 -10.67 -10.59
N LEU A 145 17.71 -10.24 -9.35
CA LEU A 145 17.48 -8.84 -9.03
C LEU A 145 18.67 -7.93 -9.34
N THR A 146 19.90 -8.35 -9.03
CA THR A 146 21.08 -7.52 -9.31
C THR A 146 21.36 -7.41 -10.80
N ARG A 147 21.24 -8.52 -11.53
CA ARG A 147 21.58 -8.60 -12.96
C ARG A 147 20.48 -8.06 -13.86
N ASP A 148 19.23 -8.50 -13.66
CA ASP A 148 18.15 -8.29 -14.61
C ASP A 148 17.27 -7.07 -14.23
N VAL A 149 17.43 -6.55 -13.00
CA VAL A 149 16.68 -5.37 -12.51
C VAL A 149 17.62 -4.21 -12.17
N LEU A 150 18.54 -4.37 -11.21
CA LEU A 150 19.35 -3.27 -10.70
C LEU A 150 20.28 -2.69 -11.78
N GLY A 151 20.99 -3.53 -12.52
CA GLY A 151 21.88 -3.09 -13.61
C GLY A 151 21.14 -2.27 -14.68
N PRO A 152 20.09 -2.82 -15.30
CA PRO A 152 19.24 -2.05 -16.24
C PRO A 152 18.60 -0.82 -15.64
N ALA A 153 18.10 -0.87 -14.38
CA ALA A 153 17.49 0.28 -13.72
C ALA A 153 18.49 1.43 -13.50
N VAL A 154 19.72 1.12 -13.10
CA VAL A 154 20.77 2.14 -12.95
C VAL A 154 21.12 2.75 -14.30
N THR A 155 21.33 1.93 -15.35
CA THR A 155 21.66 2.41 -16.69
C THR A 155 20.57 3.33 -17.25
N THR A 156 19.30 2.97 -17.09
CA THR A 156 18.15 3.76 -17.55
C THR A 156 17.93 4.98 -16.66
N GLY A 157 18.06 4.81 -15.35
CA GLY A 157 17.80 5.83 -14.33
C GLY A 157 18.78 7.02 -14.40
N THR A 158 19.97 6.85 -15.00
CA THR A 158 20.89 7.98 -15.20
C THR A 158 20.30 9.07 -16.08
N SER A 159 19.50 8.71 -17.09
CA SER A 159 18.79 9.67 -17.96
C SER A 159 17.50 10.22 -17.33
N LEU A 160 17.02 9.58 -16.25
CA LEU A 160 15.82 9.94 -15.49
C LEU A 160 16.14 10.55 -14.13
N ALA A 161 17.40 10.96 -13.90
CA ALA A 161 17.75 11.62 -12.64
C ALA A 161 16.85 12.86 -12.42
N PRO A 162 16.36 13.11 -11.21
CA PRO A 162 15.43 14.20 -10.92
C PRO A 162 15.94 15.58 -11.39
N THR A 163 17.24 15.78 -11.36
CA THR A 163 17.91 17.00 -11.84
C THR A 163 17.86 17.18 -13.36
N GLU A 164 17.75 16.08 -14.11
CA GLU A 164 17.63 16.09 -15.57
C GLU A 164 16.16 16.17 -16.01
N LEU A 165 15.26 15.55 -15.24
CA LEU A 165 13.82 15.56 -15.51
C LEU A 165 13.18 16.91 -15.21
N VAL A 166 13.54 17.58 -14.10
CA VAL A 166 12.94 18.85 -13.71
C VAL A 166 13.82 20.00 -14.14
N GLN A 167 13.42 20.66 -15.22
CA GLN A 167 14.12 21.81 -15.81
C GLN A 167 13.77 23.13 -15.10
N PRO A 168 14.54 24.20 -15.29
CA PRO A 168 14.22 25.52 -14.76
C PRO A 168 12.80 25.98 -15.15
N GLY A 169 12.08 26.53 -14.18
CA GLY A 169 10.68 26.92 -14.35
C GLY A 169 9.67 25.77 -14.11
N GLY A 170 10.12 24.65 -13.54
CA GLY A 170 9.25 23.51 -13.20
C GLY A 170 8.80 22.69 -14.43
N ARG A 171 9.44 22.91 -15.59
CA ARG A 171 9.16 22.14 -16.79
C ARG A 171 9.70 20.71 -16.67
N LEU A 172 8.92 19.71 -17.05
CA LEU A 172 9.39 18.33 -17.14
C LEU A 172 9.96 18.02 -18.52
N ALA A 173 11.14 17.39 -18.57
CA ALA A 173 11.75 16.88 -19.78
C ALA A 173 11.07 15.58 -20.21
N LEU A 174 10.29 15.59 -21.28
CA LEU A 174 9.47 14.45 -21.71
C LEU A 174 10.22 13.45 -22.60
N ALA A 175 11.24 13.92 -23.34
CA ALA A 175 12.02 13.08 -24.25
C ALA A 175 12.74 11.93 -23.50
N PRO A 176 13.46 12.16 -22.38
CA PRO A 176 14.08 11.08 -21.63
C PRO A 176 13.09 10.03 -21.13
N LEU A 177 11.87 10.45 -20.72
CA LEU A 177 10.82 9.51 -20.28
C LEU A 177 10.38 8.60 -21.43
N ARG A 178 10.15 9.13 -22.61
CA ARG A 178 9.76 8.36 -23.80
C ARG A 178 10.86 7.40 -24.26
N GLU A 179 12.10 7.82 -24.20
CA GLU A 179 13.26 7.01 -24.58
C GLU A 179 13.50 5.87 -23.58
N ALA A 180 13.25 6.11 -22.31
CA ALA A 180 13.44 5.14 -21.24
C ALA A 180 12.28 4.13 -21.11
N GLU A 181 11.08 4.45 -21.58
CA GLU A 181 9.87 3.66 -21.39
C GLU A 181 10.03 2.17 -21.76
N PRO A 182 10.52 1.78 -22.96
CA PRO A 182 10.65 0.37 -23.31
C PRO A 182 11.55 -0.41 -22.36
N LYS A 183 12.63 0.22 -21.89
CA LYS A 183 13.57 -0.42 -20.97
C LYS A 183 13.02 -0.51 -19.54
N LEU A 184 12.29 0.50 -19.10
CA LEU A 184 11.57 0.47 -17.82
C LEU A 184 10.51 -0.63 -17.82
N ALA A 185 9.76 -0.79 -18.92
CA ALA A 185 8.77 -1.86 -19.06
C ALA A 185 9.42 -3.25 -18.99
N GLU A 186 10.54 -3.48 -19.70
CA GLU A 186 11.29 -4.73 -19.59
C GLU A 186 11.77 -5.00 -18.16
N THR A 187 12.29 -3.97 -17.49
CA THR A 187 12.82 -4.08 -16.12
C THR A 187 11.69 -4.35 -15.11
N ALA A 188 10.52 -3.73 -15.30
CA ALA A 188 9.33 -3.98 -14.49
C ALA A 188 8.85 -5.44 -14.61
N ILE A 189 8.77 -5.97 -15.84
CA ILE A 189 8.41 -7.38 -16.09
C ILE A 189 9.40 -8.33 -15.42
N ALA A 190 10.70 -8.04 -15.49
CA ALA A 190 11.72 -8.85 -14.82
C ALA A 190 11.55 -8.82 -13.30
N ALA A 191 11.24 -7.65 -12.72
CA ALA A 191 11.00 -7.52 -11.28
C ALA A 191 9.74 -8.26 -10.82
N GLU A 192 8.66 -8.22 -11.58
CA GLU A 192 7.43 -8.98 -11.31
C GLU A 192 7.67 -10.49 -11.33
N LEU A 193 8.42 -10.99 -12.33
CA LEU A 193 8.80 -12.39 -12.40
C LEU A 193 9.61 -12.83 -11.19
N LEU A 194 10.60 -12.02 -10.78
CA LEU A 194 11.44 -12.31 -9.60
C LEU A 194 10.66 -12.20 -8.29
N SER A 195 9.70 -11.28 -8.20
CA SER A 195 8.78 -11.21 -7.06
C SER A 195 7.92 -12.47 -6.97
N SER A 196 7.37 -12.96 -8.08
CA SER A 196 6.62 -14.22 -8.12
C SER A 196 7.50 -15.40 -7.70
N GLN A 197 8.74 -15.47 -8.18
CA GLN A 197 9.69 -16.51 -7.77
C GLN A 197 10.02 -16.43 -6.27
N ALA A 198 10.15 -15.23 -5.72
CA ALA A 198 10.36 -15.03 -4.28
C ALA A 198 9.17 -15.56 -3.45
N GLN A 199 7.93 -15.35 -3.91
CA GLN A 199 6.73 -15.89 -3.24
C GLN A 199 6.70 -17.42 -3.25
N GLU A 200 7.23 -18.07 -4.29
CA GLU A 200 7.30 -19.53 -4.41
C GLU A 200 8.42 -20.18 -3.56
N VAL A 201 9.35 -19.40 -2.98
CA VAL A 201 10.41 -19.92 -2.11
C VAL A 201 9.79 -20.66 -0.93
N PRO A 202 10.13 -21.98 -0.72
CA PRO A 202 9.52 -22.75 0.34
C PRO A 202 9.99 -22.33 1.73
N GLU A 203 9.14 -22.54 2.74
CA GLU A 203 9.50 -22.30 4.13
C GLU A 203 10.55 -23.30 4.63
N SER A 204 11.50 -22.80 5.41
CA SER A 204 12.40 -23.64 6.20
C SER A 204 11.64 -24.28 7.37
N LYS A 205 11.73 -25.63 7.49
CA LYS A 205 10.98 -26.39 8.51
C LYS A 205 11.47 -26.19 9.93
N TYR A 206 12.66 -25.65 10.15
CA TYR A 206 13.27 -25.58 11.50
C TYR A 206 14.22 -24.40 11.74
N LEU A 207 14.55 -23.59 10.74
CA LEU A 207 15.39 -22.40 10.90
C LEU A 207 14.57 -21.11 10.71
N GLY A 208 14.05 -20.56 11.81
CA GLY A 208 13.24 -19.33 11.80
C GLY A 208 13.94 -18.16 11.11
N ARG A 209 15.27 -17.97 11.31
CA ARG A 209 16.04 -16.90 10.63
C ARG A 209 16.00 -16.99 9.10
N VAL A 210 15.88 -18.20 8.53
CA VAL A 210 15.72 -18.38 7.09
C VAL A 210 14.33 -17.94 6.65
N ASN A 211 13.32 -18.22 7.47
CA ASN A 211 11.94 -17.77 7.21
C ASN A 211 11.81 -16.24 7.35
N ASP A 212 12.50 -15.63 8.34
CA ASP A 212 12.53 -14.18 8.48
C ASP A 212 13.18 -13.53 7.24
N ALA A 213 14.32 -14.05 6.76
CA ALA A 213 14.99 -13.57 5.55
C ALA A 213 14.14 -13.80 4.28
N ARG A 214 13.42 -14.92 4.20
CA ARG A 214 12.47 -15.20 3.11
C ARG A 214 11.34 -14.17 3.10
N ALA A 215 10.71 -13.92 4.24
CA ALA A 215 9.62 -12.95 4.34
C ALA A 215 10.08 -11.54 3.97
N GLU A 216 11.26 -11.14 4.41
CA GLU A 216 11.88 -9.85 4.04
C GLU A 216 12.15 -9.76 2.54
N LEU A 217 12.71 -10.83 1.92
CA LEU A 217 12.93 -10.87 0.47
C LEU A 217 11.62 -10.75 -0.29
N GLN A 218 10.58 -11.48 0.12
CA GLN A 218 9.25 -11.43 -0.49
C GLN A 218 8.64 -10.03 -0.43
N SER A 219 8.71 -9.35 0.70
CA SER A 219 8.24 -7.97 0.86
C SER A 219 9.02 -7.01 -0.03
N GLN A 220 10.35 -7.03 0.04
CA GLN A 220 11.20 -6.11 -0.72
C GLN A 220 11.09 -6.31 -2.23
N THR A 221 10.97 -7.55 -2.71
CA THR A 221 10.78 -7.82 -4.14
C THR A 221 9.42 -7.37 -4.64
N SER A 222 8.36 -7.55 -3.84
CA SER A 222 7.01 -7.06 -4.17
C SER A 222 6.95 -5.54 -4.22
N GLU A 223 7.55 -4.86 -3.24
CA GLU A 223 7.65 -3.39 -3.23
C GLU A 223 8.43 -2.85 -4.42
N LEU A 224 9.57 -3.51 -4.77
CA LEU A 224 10.39 -3.12 -5.92
C LEU A 224 9.64 -3.34 -7.25
N ALA A 225 8.97 -4.48 -7.41
CA ALA A 225 8.17 -4.77 -8.60
C ALA A 225 7.07 -3.72 -8.78
N THR A 226 6.34 -3.39 -7.72
CA THR A 226 5.31 -2.35 -7.72
C THR A 226 5.88 -0.98 -8.10
N LEU A 227 7.03 -0.59 -7.54
CA LEU A 227 7.69 0.67 -7.85
C LEU A 227 8.08 0.76 -9.34
N LEU A 228 8.68 -0.30 -9.89
CA LEU A 228 9.12 -0.33 -11.28
C LEU A 228 7.94 -0.37 -12.26
N THR A 229 6.89 -1.11 -11.95
CA THR A 229 5.64 -1.13 -12.72
C THR A 229 4.98 0.25 -12.75
N ASN A 230 4.91 0.93 -11.61
CA ASN A 230 4.40 2.29 -11.53
C ASN A 230 5.28 3.29 -12.32
N THR A 231 6.60 3.13 -12.26
CA THR A 231 7.55 3.98 -13.01
C THR A 231 7.43 3.77 -14.51
N ALA A 232 7.36 2.52 -14.97
CA ALA A 232 7.13 2.19 -16.38
C ALA A 232 5.79 2.73 -16.88
N THR A 233 4.74 2.56 -16.07
CA THR A 233 3.40 3.10 -16.35
C THR A 233 3.43 4.63 -16.49
N ALA A 234 4.08 5.33 -15.55
CA ALA A 234 4.24 6.77 -15.63
C ALA A 234 5.02 7.20 -16.88
N ALA A 235 6.10 6.51 -17.23
CA ALA A 235 6.88 6.78 -18.43
C ALA A 235 6.07 6.60 -19.73
N ARG A 236 5.14 5.66 -19.74
CA ARG A 236 4.23 5.37 -20.87
C ARG A 236 3.20 6.47 -21.10
N ILE A 237 2.48 6.90 -20.04
CA ILE A 237 1.33 7.81 -20.19
C ILE A 237 1.67 9.28 -19.96
N ALA A 238 2.63 9.61 -19.06
CA ALA A 238 2.92 10.99 -18.70
C ALA A 238 3.35 11.87 -19.88
N PRO A 239 4.13 11.41 -20.89
CA PRO A 239 4.47 12.25 -22.03
C PRO A 239 3.26 12.79 -22.78
N ALA A 240 2.27 11.95 -23.09
CA ALA A 240 1.04 12.36 -23.78
C ALA A 240 0.19 13.28 -22.89
N MET A 241 -0.02 12.91 -21.63
CA MET A 241 -0.77 13.69 -20.64
C MET A 241 -0.11 15.05 -20.38
N LEU A 242 1.21 15.15 -20.48
CA LEU A 242 1.98 16.39 -20.30
C LEU A 242 2.21 17.16 -21.61
N GLY A 243 1.44 16.83 -22.64
CA GLY A 243 1.32 17.66 -23.84
C GLY A 243 2.43 17.45 -24.88
N THR A 244 3.04 16.26 -24.98
CA THR A 244 3.98 15.97 -26.08
C THR A 244 3.30 16.00 -27.44
N ASP A 245 2.04 15.53 -27.51
CA ASP A 245 1.29 15.41 -28.75
C ASP A 245 0.34 16.61 -28.98
N GLY A 246 0.47 17.66 -28.20
CA GLY A 246 -0.30 18.89 -28.22
C GLY A 246 -0.72 19.34 -26.82
N PRO A 247 -1.10 20.63 -26.66
CA PRO A 247 -1.50 21.16 -25.37
C PRO A 247 -2.67 20.40 -24.75
N ARG A 248 -2.65 20.23 -23.42
CA ARG A 248 -3.66 19.56 -22.61
C ARG A 248 -4.20 20.51 -21.54
N ASN A 249 -5.48 20.41 -21.23
CA ASN A 249 -6.15 21.20 -20.19
C ASN A 249 -6.72 20.26 -19.12
N TYR A 250 -6.48 20.59 -17.86
CA TYR A 250 -6.97 19.81 -16.73
C TYR A 250 -7.76 20.69 -15.78
N PHE A 251 -8.93 20.21 -15.33
CA PHE A 251 -9.62 20.77 -14.20
C PHE A 251 -8.95 20.29 -12.91
N ILE A 252 -8.42 21.19 -12.08
CA ILE A 252 -7.91 20.85 -10.76
C ILE A 252 -8.92 21.25 -9.69
N GLY A 253 -9.36 20.27 -8.90
CA GLY A 253 -10.25 20.44 -7.76
C GLY A 253 -9.48 20.45 -6.45
N PHE A 254 -9.59 21.56 -5.70
CA PHE A 254 -9.05 21.67 -4.35
C PHE A 254 -10.11 21.24 -3.33
N GLN A 255 -9.86 20.13 -2.67
CA GLN A 255 -10.81 19.52 -1.72
C GLN A 255 -10.58 20.06 -0.31
N THR A 256 -11.67 20.30 0.42
CA THR A 256 -11.67 20.73 1.83
C THR A 256 -12.06 19.54 2.70
N ASN A 257 -11.10 18.91 3.35
CA ASN A 257 -11.32 17.70 4.17
C ASN A 257 -12.10 17.98 5.46
N ALA A 258 -12.18 19.23 5.90
CA ALA A 258 -13.05 19.62 7.05
C ALA A 258 -14.54 19.35 6.79
N GLU A 259 -14.94 19.12 5.52
CA GLU A 259 -16.27 18.66 5.12
C GLU A 259 -16.09 17.42 4.21
N ALA A 260 -16.15 16.24 4.80
CA ALA A 260 -15.86 14.98 4.12
C ALA A 260 -16.75 14.71 2.91
N ARG A 261 -16.14 14.22 1.84
CA ARG A 261 -16.78 13.66 0.64
C ARG A 261 -16.02 12.39 0.22
N GLY A 262 -16.63 11.57 -0.60
CA GLY A 262 -16.10 10.27 -1.00
C GLY A 262 -14.64 10.27 -1.47
N THR A 263 -14.24 11.27 -2.26
CA THR A 263 -12.85 11.40 -2.74
C THR A 263 -11.93 12.17 -1.77
N GLY A 264 -12.37 12.49 -0.57
CA GLY A 264 -11.62 13.23 0.45
C GLY A 264 -12.41 14.37 1.06
N GLY A 265 -12.64 15.45 0.36
CA GLY A 265 -13.34 16.63 0.88
C GLY A 265 -14.21 17.34 -0.15
N LEU A 266 -15.06 18.23 0.32
CA LEU A 266 -15.89 19.09 -0.52
C LEU A 266 -15.00 19.86 -1.52
N LEU A 267 -15.43 19.98 -2.78
CA LEU A 267 -14.81 20.87 -3.76
C LEU A 267 -14.86 22.33 -3.26
N GLY A 268 -13.77 22.81 -2.65
CA GLY A 268 -13.67 24.13 -2.02
C GLY A 268 -13.26 25.24 -3.00
N GLY A 269 -12.45 24.89 -3.99
CA GLY A 269 -11.98 25.75 -5.06
C GLY A 269 -11.57 24.91 -6.28
N TYR A 270 -11.32 25.58 -7.40
CA TYR A 270 -10.90 24.92 -8.62
C TYR A 270 -9.92 25.76 -9.42
N GLY A 271 -9.25 25.14 -10.36
CA GLY A 271 -8.40 25.82 -11.32
C GLY A 271 -8.38 25.10 -12.67
N ILE A 272 -7.88 25.79 -13.69
CA ILE A 272 -7.58 25.18 -14.98
C ILE A 272 -6.07 25.21 -15.17
N VAL A 273 -5.51 24.02 -15.27
CA VAL A 273 -4.09 23.82 -15.55
C VAL A 273 -3.92 23.50 -17.02
N ARG A 274 -3.11 24.30 -17.70
CA ARG A 274 -2.72 24.06 -19.09
C ARG A 274 -1.30 23.51 -19.13
N VAL A 275 -1.13 22.43 -19.84
CA VAL A 275 0.16 21.75 -19.96
C VAL A 275 0.54 21.67 -21.44
N ASP A 276 1.75 22.07 -21.76
CA ASP A 276 2.28 22.04 -23.12
C ASP A 276 3.75 21.63 -23.09
N ASN A 277 4.04 20.48 -23.70
CA ASN A 277 5.38 19.91 -23.76
C ASN A 277 6.14 19.97 -22.42
N GLY A 278 5.50 19.47 -21.35
CA GLY A 278 6.04 19.38 -20.01
C GLY A 278 6.00 20.67 -19.18
N ALA A 279 5.58 21.79 -19.75
CA ALA A 279 5.41 23.05 -19.04
C ALA A 279 3.96 23.21 -18.58
N ALA A 280 3.73 23.28 -17.26
CA ALA A 280 2.43 23.51 -16.67
C ALA A 280 2.25 24.96 -16.23
N ARG A 281 1.05 25.51 -16.46
CA ARG A 281 0.63 26.81 -15.93
C ARG A 281 -0.82 26.74 -15.45
N VAL A 282 -1.14 27.48 -14.42
CA VAL A 282 -2.51 27.64 -13.94
C VAL A 282 -3.08 28.92 -14.54
N ASP A 283 -4.07 28.78 -15.41
CA ASP A 283 -4.73 29.93 -16.08
C ASP A 283 -5.87 30.50 -15.26
N THR A 284 -6.63 29.62 -14.59
CA THR A 284 -7.75 30.00 -13.74
C THR A 284 -7.52 29.42 -12.36
N LEU A 285 -7.83 30.20 -11.32
CA LEU A 285 -7.84 29.75 -9.94
C LEU A 285 -8.99 30.49 -9.24
N SER A 286 -10.04 29.78 -8.95
CA SER A 286 -11.31 30.35 -8.47
C SER A 286 -11.91 29.59 -7.30
N PRO A 287 -12.62 30.26 -6.41
CA PRO A 287 -13.38 29.61 -5.36
C PRO A 287 -14.62 28.91 -5.95
N ASN A 288 -15.06 27.85 -5.30
CA ASN A 288 -16.25 27.12 -5.72
C ASN A 288 -17.55 27.95 -5.84
N SER A 289 -17.61 29.12 -5.19
CA SER A 289 -18.77 30.02 -5.27
C SER A 289 -18.95 30.70 -6.63
N GLU A 290 -17.97 30.59 -7.51
CA GLU A 290 -18.07 31.08 -8.89
C GLU A 290 -18.66 30.02 -9.82
N LEU A 291 -18.79 28.76 -9.37
CA LEU A 291 -19.49 27.71 -10.11
C LEU A 291 -21.01 27.88 -9.98
N THR A 292 -21.69 27.74 -11.09
CA THR A 292 -23.16 27.79 -11.13
C THR A 292 -23.78 26.57 -10.43
N LEU A 293 -24.85 26.78 -9.69
CA LEU A 293 -25.72 25.70 -9.22
C LEU A 293 -26.78 25.40 -10.28
N ASP A 294 -27.33 24.20 -10.27
CA ASP A 294 -28.35 23.73 -11.22
C ASP A 294 -27.84 23.56 -12.67
N ASN A 295 -26.62 23.06 -12.81
CA ASN A 295 -26.06 22.66 -14.09
C ASN A 295 -26.89 21.56 -14.78
N GLN A 296 -26.70 21.38 -16.09
CA GLN A 296 -27.33 20.29 -16.81
C GLN A 296 -26.75 18.95 -16.31
N PRO A 297 -27.61 17.98 -15.98
CA PRO A 297 -27.14 16.70 -15.46
C PRO A 297 -26.43 15.89 -16.53
N ILE A 298 -25.47 15.08 -16.09
CA ILE A 298 -24.89 13.99 -16.90
C ILE A 298 -25.39 12.65 -16.35
N ASP A 299 -25.43 11.63 -17.21
CA ASP A 299 -25.80 10.27 -16.83
C ASP A 299 -24.55 9.46 -16.48
N LEU A 300 -24.44 9.03 -15.24
CA LEU A 300 -23.36 8.16 -14.72
C LEU A 300 -23.86 6.73 -14.44
N GLY A 301 -25.03 6.40 -14.96
CA GLY A 301 -25.61 5.07 -14.85
C GLY A 301 -26.59 4.89 -13.67
N PRO A 302 -27.35 3.79 -13.71
CA PRO A 302 -28.42 3.54 -12.74
C PRO A 302 -27.91 3.34 -11.31
N ASP A 303 -26.78 2.68 -11.13
CA ASP A 303 -26.21 2.38 -9.81
C ASP A 303 -25.78 3.66 -9.10
N PHE A 304 -25.09 4.56 -9.81
CA PHE A 304 -24.74 5.88 -9.30
C PHE A 304 -25.98 6.70 -8.91
N ASN A 305 -26.99 6.69 -9.76
CA ASN A 305 -28.25 7.41 -9.51
C ASN A 305 -29.02 6.83 -8.32
N GLN A 306 -28.98 5.50 -8.11
CA GLN A 306 -29.62 4.86 -6.96
C GLN A 306 -29.00 5.31 -5.64
N LEU A 307 -27.66 5.37 -5.56
CA LEU A 307 -26.94 5.73 -4.34
C LEU A 307 -26.94 7.24 -4.09
N TYR A 308 -26.71 8.05 -5.10
CA TYR A 308 -26.37 9.46 -4.94
C TYR A 308 -27.37 10.42 -5.57
N GLY A 309 -28.29 9.96 -6.43
CA GLY A 309 -29.18 10.80 -7.23
C GLY A 309 -30.02 11.79 -6.41
N ASN A 310 -30.48 11.39 -5.21
CA ASN A 310 -31.24 12.26 -4.31
C ASN A 310 -30.43 13.49 -3.82
N SER A 311 -29.10 13.39 -3.83
CA SER A 311 -28.20 14.48 -3.45
C SER A 311 -27.83 15.39 -4.62
N ARG A 312 -28.36 15.14 -5.82
CA ARG A 312 -28.14 15.92 -7.05
C ARG A 312 -26.66 16.13 -7.39
N PRO A 313 -25.80 15.09 -7.37
CA PRO A 313 -24.35 15.22 -7.50
C PRO A 313 -23.92 15.78 -8.87
N THR A 314 -24.70 15.54 -9.92
CA THR A 314 -24.39 15.97 -11.29
C THR A 314 -24.84 17.39 -11.61
N THR A 315 -25.60 18.04 -10.69
CA THR A 315 -26.11 19.40 -10.87
C THR A 315 -25.69 20.36 -9.75
N ASP A 316 -25.28 19.85 -8.60
CA ASP A 316 -24.79 20.64 -7.46
C ASP A 316 -23.33 20.27 -7.19
N PHE A 317 -22.40 21.14 -7.54
CA PHE A 317 -20.95 20.90 -7.40
C PHE A 317 -20.53 20.54 -5.95
N ARG A 318 -21.30 20.93 -4.93
CA ARG A 318 -21.01 20.62 -3.53
C ARG A 318 -21.13 19.12 -3.23
N ASN A 319 -21.84 18.40 -4.07
CA ASN A 319 -22.09 16.97 -3.98
C ASN A 319 -21.43 16.19 -5.14
N SER A 320 -20.59 16.84 -5.94
CA SER A 320 -20.01 16.25 -7.15
C SER A 320 -19.09 15.04 -6.90
N ASN A 321 -18.61 14.88 -5.68
CA ASN A 321 -17.63 13.85 -5.31
C ASN A 321 -18.04 13.04 -4.07
N LEU A 322 -19.33 12.64 -4.02
CA LEU A 322 -19.86 11.76 -2.96
C LEU A 322 -19.36 10.31 -3.07
N SER A 323 -19.09 9.83 -4.27
CA SER A 323 -18.48 8.54 -4.52
C SER A 323 -16.98 8.58 -4.24
N SER A 324 -16.40 7.48 -3.75
CA SER A 324 -14.95 7.32 -3.68
C SER A 324 -14.31 6.97 -5.03
N HIS A 325 -15.10 6.60 -6.03
CA HIS A 325 -14.64 6.35 -7.40
C HIS A 325 -14.40 7.69 -8.11
N PHE A 326 -13.16 8.18 -8.10
CA PHE A 326 -12.79 9.50 -8.62
C PHE A 326 -13.23 9.77 -10.06
N PRO A 327 -13.24 8.80 -11.01
CA PRO A 327 -13.72 9.04 -12.37
C PRO A 327 -15.14 9.62 -12.44
N TYR A 328 -16.03 9.34 -11.49
CA TYR A 328 -17.35 9.98 -11.45
C TYR A 328 -17.25 11.47 -11.13
N ALA A 329 -16.48 11.84 -10.11
CA ALA A 329 -16.26 13.24 -9.77
C ALA A 329 -15.61 14.00 -10.93
N ALA A 330 -14.63 13.40 -11.58
CA ALA A 330 -13.89 13.98 -12.69
C ALA A 330 -14.80 14.28 -13.91
N GLN A 331 -15.68 13.35 -14.30
CA GLN A 331 -16.65 13.55 -15.36
C GLN A 331 -17.65 14.67 -15.02
N ILE A 332 -18.09 14.75 -13.77
CA ILE A 332 -18.94 15.84 -13.29
C ILE A 332 -18.18 17.18 -13.42
N TRP A 333 -16.93 17.25 -12.97
CA TRP A 333 -16.13 18.47 -13.06
C TRP A 333 -15.83 18.89 -14.49
N GLN A 334 -15.59 17.97 -15.40
CA GLN A 334 -15.46 18.25 -16.83
C GLN A 334 -16.75 18.88 -17.38
N SER A 335 -17.91 18.29 -17.06
CA SER A 335 -19.21 18.83 -17.45
C SER A 335 -19.50 20.21 -16.87
N LEU A 336 -19.20 20.41 -15.58
CA LEU A 336 -19.33 21.71 -14.92
C LEU A 336 -18.51 22.78 -15.62
N TRP A 337 -17.22 22.50 -15.89
CA TRP A 337 -16.36 23.44 -16.58
C TRP A 337 -16.83 23.75 -18.00
N SER A 338 -17.25 22.75 -18.75
CA SER A 338 -17.78 22.94 -20.09
C SER A 338 -18.98 23.90 -20.11
N GLN A 339 -19.86 23.82 -19.09
CA GLN A 339 -21.02 24.71 -18.97
C GLN A 339 -20.61 26.12 -18.53
N GLU A 340 -19.69 26.25 -17.56
CA GLU A 340 -19.21 27.56 -17.08
C GLU A 340 -18.37 28.30 -18.12
N SER A 341 -17.55 27.59 -18.88
CA SER A 341 -16.64 28.17 -19.89
C SER A 341 -17.30 28.48 -21.24
N GLY A 342 -18.55 28.05 -21.43
CA GLY A 342 -19.25 28.20 -22.71
C GLY A 342 -18.84 27.15 -23.75
N GLY A 343 -18.43 25.97 -23.32
CA GLY A 343 -18.18 24.80 -24.17
C GLY A 343 -16.70 24.34 -24.24
N GLU A 344 -15.81 24.94 -23.44
CA GLU A 344 -14.43 24.45 -23.37
C GLU A 344 -14.39 23.09 -22.66
N LEU A 345 -13.81 22.08 -23.30
CA LEU A 345 -13.57 20.78 -22.69
C LEU A 345 -12.18 20.72 -22.07
N VAL A 346 -12.07 19.98 -20.97
CA VAL A 346 -10.77 19.61 -20.38
C VAL A 346 -10.42 18.17 -20.76
N ASP A 347 -9.13 17.89 -20.91
CA ASP A 347 -8.60 16.56 -21.23
C ASP A 347 -8.59 15.63 -20.02
N GLY A 348 -8.80 16.18 -18.84
CA GLY A 348 -8.86 15.40 -17.62
C GLY A 348 -9.13 16.24 -16.37
N ALA A 349 -9.10 15.58 -15.22
CA ALA A 349 -9.29 16.22 -13.92
C ALA A 349 -8.25 15.73 -12.91
N ILE A 350 -7.90 16.61 -11.98
CA ILE A 350 -6.96 16.35 -10.88
C ILE A 350 -7.67 16.74 -9.58
N ALA A 351 -7.65 15.86 -8.58
CA ALA A 351 -8.03 16.22 -7.21
C ALA A 351 -6.79 16.39 -6.34
N THR A 352 -6.84 17.32 -5.41
CA THR A 352 -5.81 17.49 -4.37
C THR A 352 -6.41 18.13 -3.12
N ASP A 353 -5.70 18.02 -1.99
CA ASP A 353 -6.14 18.51 -0.70
C ASP A 353 -5.03 19.28 0.05
N PRO A 354 -5.33 19.96 1.19
CA PRO A 354 -4.35 20.70 1.98
C PRO A 354 -3.22 19.84 2.58
N ILE A 355 -3.43 18.54 2.76
CA ILE A 355 -2.39 17.65 3.29
C ILE A 355 -1.38 17.38 2.18
N ALA A 356 -1.81 17.08 0.95
CA ALA A 356 -0.89 17.04 -0.21
C ALA A 356 -0.14 18.36 -0.37
N LEU A 357 -0.81 19.49 -0.11
CA LEU A 357 -0.19 20.81 -0.14
C LEU A 357 0.91 20.97 0.93
N SER A 358 0.76 20.37 2.11
CA SER A 358 1.80 20.39 3.14
C SER A 358 3.07 19.66 2.67
N TYR A 359 2.94 18.51 2.01
CA TYR A 359 4.08 17.78 1.44
C TYR A 359 4.80 18.60 0.36
N LEU A 360 4.04 19.29 -0.48
CA LEU A 360 4.63 20.18 -1.48
C LEU A 360 5.39 21.34 -0.83
N LEU A 361 4.85 21.94 0.23
CA LEU A 361 5.51 23.00 0.98
C LEU A 361 6.76 22.52 1.71
N GLU A 362 6.81 21.28 2.17
CA GLU A 362 8.02 20.66 2.72
C GLU A 362 9.14 20.63 1.66
N ALA A 363 8.82 20.25 0.43
CA ALA A 363 9.76 20.16 -0.67
C ALA A 363 10.21 21.52 -1.24
N VAL A 364 9.27 22.46 -1.43
CA VAL A 364 9.57 23.76 -2.06
C VAL A 364 9.83 24.88 -1.06
N GLY A 365 9.55 24.64 0.23
CA GLY A 365 9.68 25.60 1.34
C GLY A 365 8.47 26.53 1.51
N PRO A 366 8.44 27.33 2.59
CA PRO A 366 7.31 28.17 2.97
C PRO A 366 6.99 29.26 1.95
N VAL A 367 5.75 29.72 1.93
CA VAL A 367 5.30 30.87 1.14
C VAL A 367 4.84 32.03 2.04
N GLU A 368 5.09 33.28 1.59
CA GLU A 368 4.72 34.48 2.32
C GLU A 368 3.41 35.05 1.77
N MET A 369 2.48 35.33 2.66
CA MET A 369 1.24 36.02 2.36
C MET A 369 1.47 37.54 2.24
N PRO A 370 0.56 38.31 1.60
CA PRO A 370 0.71 39.76 1.42
C PRO A 370 0.84 40.56 2.71
N ASP A 371 0.31 40.05 3.82
CA ASP A 371 0.37 40.65 5.18
C ASP A 371 1.60 40.22 5.98
N GLY A 372 2.47 39.38 5.41
CA GLY A 372 3.68 38.86 6.05
C GLY A 372 3.47 37.56 6.83
N GLU A 373 2.27 36.93 6.83
CA GLU A 373 2.06 35.62 7.39
C GLU A 373 2.81 34.58 6.57
N SER A 374 3.59 33.71 7.25
CA SER A 374 4.30 32.60 6.60
C SER A 374 3.45 31.34 6.63
N VAL A 375 3.17 30.78 5.47
CA VAL A 375 2.48 29.49 5.30
C VAL A 375 3.52 28.41 5.07
N THR A 376 3.57 27.44 5.96
CA THR A 376 4.57 26.36 6.02
C THR A 376 3.89 25.01 5.86
N ALA A 377 4.69 23.94 5.69
CA ALA A 377 4.19 22.56 5.74
C ALA A 377 3.45 22.27 7.06
N ASP A 378 3.95 22.76 8.19
CA ASP A 378 3.41 22.47 9.51
C ASP A 378 2.07 23.18 9.80
N ASN A 379 1.78 24.33 9.16
CA ASN A 379 0.60 25.12 9.50
C ASN A 379 -0.47 25.20 8.39
N VAL A 380 -0.16 24.81 7.16
CA VAL A 380 -1.09 24.99 6.04
C VAL A 380 -2.41 24.25 6.23
N VAL A 381 -2.39 23.03 6.78
CA VAL A 381 -3.59 22.23 7.03
C VAL A 381 -4.47 22.94 8.07
N GLU A 382 -3.92 23.36 9.20
CA GLU A 382 -4.67 24.10 10.22
C GLU A 382 -5.18 25.44 9.68
N LEU A 383 -4.36 26.18 8.93
CA LEU A 383 -4.75 27.47 8.35
C LEU A 383 -5.94 27.31 7.39
N THR A 384 -5.95 26.26 6.58
CA THR A 384 -6.97 26.08 5.52
C THR A 384 -8.22 25.36 6.01
N GLU A 385 -8.09 24.41 6.95
CA GLU A 385 -9.17 23.54 7.39
C GLU A 385 -9.84 23.98 8.71
N SER A 386 -9.19 24.89 9.48
CA SER A 386 -9.68 25.37 10.78
C SER A 386 -9.56 26.89 10.94
N THR A 387 -8.34 27.44 10.94
CA THR A 387 -8.07 28.84 11.28
C THR A 387 -8.79 29.84 10.37
N ALA A 388 -8.87 29.57 9.05
CA ALA A 388 -9.56 30.44 8.10
C ALA A 388 -11.04 30.64 8.45
N TYR A 389 -11.69 29.63 9.00
CA TYR A 389 -13.09 29.68 9.41
C TYR A 389 -13.30 30.48 10.70
N ALA A 390 -12.35 30.40 11.64
CA ALA A 390 -12.35 31.20 12.86
C ALA A 390 -12.01 32.69 12.58
N ARG A 391 -11.04 32.91 11.67
CA ARG A 391 -10.58 34.26 11.28
C ARG A 391 -11.64 35.06 10.52
N PHE A 392 -12.42 34.37 9.67
CA PHE A 392 -13.47 34.98 8.83
C PHE A 392 -14.85 34.33 9.08
N PRO A 393 -15.42 34.44 10.28
CA PRO A 393 -16.60 33.67 10.67
C PRO A 393 -17.85 33.98 9.84
N SER A 394 -18.01 35.23 9.39
CA SER A 394 -19.16 35.70 8.61
C SER A 394 -18.76 36.28 7.24
N ASP A 395 -17.49 36.54 6.99
CA ASP A 395 -16.98 37.05 5.70
C ASP A 395 -16.48 35.93 4.81
N ASN A 396 -17.44 35.28 4.14
CA ASN A 396 -17.15 34.18 3.21
C ASN A 396 -16.25 34.63 2.04
N LYS A 397 -16.39 35.90 1.60
CA LYS A 397 -15.58 36.42 0.49
C LYS A 397 -14.11 36.56 0.91
N ALA A 398 -13.85 37.20 2.06
CA ALA A 398 -12.48 37.34 2.59
C ALA A 398 -11.84 35.99 2.87
N ARG A 399 -12.59 35.03 3.44
CA ARG A 399 -12.08 33.67 3.66
C ARG A 399 -11.67 32.99 2.35
N LYS A 400 -12.52 33.01 1.33
CA LYS A 400 -12.21 32.41 0.03
C LYS A 400 -11.02 33.07 -0.64
N GLN A 401 -10.91 34.40 -0.56
CA GLN A 401 -9.76 35.14 -1.07
C GLN A 401 -8.45 34.75 -0.36
N TYR A 402 -8.51 34.56 0.97
CA TYR A 402 -7.36 34.09 1.74
C TYR A 402 -6.92 32.70 1.30
N LEU A 403 -7.81 31.72 1.19
CA LEU A 403 -7.51 30.35 0.75
C LEU A 403 -6.98 30.33 -0.69
N GLN A 404 -7.59 31.11 -1.58
CA GLN A 404 -7.15 31.27 -2.96
C GLN A 404 -5.75 31.87 -3.05
N THR A 405 -5.41 32.83 -2.17
CA THR A 405 -4.09 33.43 -2.13
C THR A 405 -3.03 32.40 -1.71
N ILE A 406 -3.32 31.55 -0.73
CA ILE A 406 -2.43 30.45 -0.34
C ILE A 406 -2.16 29.55 -1.55
N ALA A 407 -3.20 29.06 -2.21
CA ALA A 407 -3.08 28.18 -3.39
C ALA A 407 -2.26 28.86 -4.51
N ALA A 408 -2.54 30.12 -4.83
CA ALA A 408 -1.81 30.86 -5.86
C ALA A 408 -0.32 31.02 -5.53
N ARG A 409 0.03 31.27 -4.25
CA ARG A 409 1.43 31.40 -3.81
C ARG A 409 2.19 30.09 -3.91
N VAL A 410 1.56 28.96 -3.53
CA VAL A 410 2.18 27.64 -3.64
C VAL A 410 2.37 27.26 -5.12
N VAL A 411 1.36 27.45 -5.95
CA VAL A 411 1.45 27.22 -7.41
C VAL A 411 2.60 28.03 -8.01
N ALA A 412 2.69 29.32 -7.71
CA ALA A 412 3.77 30.18 -8.20
C ALA A 412 5.16 29.69 -7.75
N LYS A 413 5.26 29.09 -6.57
CA LYS A 413 6.51 28.53 -6.07
C LYS A 413 6.88 27.22 -6.77
N MET A 414 5.90 26.35 -7.04
CA MET A 414 6.10 25.09 -7.76
C MET A 414 6.48 25.30 -9.23
N THR A 415 5.98 26.36 -9.86
CA THR A 415 6.32 26.74 -11.25
C THR A 415 7.56 27.65 -11.34
N GLY A 416 8.20 27.96 -10.22
CA GLY A 416 9.40 28.77 -10.13
C GLY A 416 10.70 27.96 -10.20
N ASN A 417 11.72 28.44 -9.48
CA ASN A 417 13.01 27.75 -9.39
C ASN A 417 12.97 26.69 -8.27
N ILE A 418 12.83 25.43 -8.63
CA ILE A 418 12.77 24.30 -7.70
C ILE A 418 14.19 23.96 -7.23
N LYS A 419 14.43 24.07 -5.92
CA LYS A 419 15.75 23.85 -5.33
C LYS A 419 16.10 22.36 -5.20
N SER A 420 15.09 21.51 -4.94
CA SER A 420 15.24 20.07 -4.78
C SER A 420 14.20 19.33 -5.62
N PRO A 421 14.52 19.00 -6.89
CA PRO A 421 13.63 18.22 -7.75
C PRO A 421 13.25 16.86 -7.15
N SER A 422 14.19 16.17 -6.49
CA SER A 422 13.94 14.88 -5.83
C SER A 422 12.92 15.00 -4.70
N ALA A 423 13.05 16.02 -3.84
CA ALA A 423 12.08 16.24 -2.76
C ALA A 423 10.67 16.57 -3.30
N LEU A 424 10.58 17.29 -4.43
CA LEU A 424 9.29 17.56 -5.06
C LEU A 424 8.66 16.27 -5.61
N LEU A 425 9.42 15.41 -6.28
CA LEU A 425 8.91 14.13 -6.78
C LEU A 425 8.51 13.19 -5.65
N GLU A 426 9.26 13.18 -4.55
CA GLU A 426 8.92 12.43 -3.34
C GLU A 426 7.61 12.93 -2.70
N ALA A 427 7.44 14.24 -2.58
CA ALA A 427 6.23 14.86 -2.06
C ALA A 427 4.99 14.52 -2.91
N LEU A 428 5.12 14.59 -4.25
CA LEU A 428 4.07 14.17 -5.17
C LEU A 428 3.77 12.67 -5.04
N GLY A 429 4.80 11.83 -5.00
CA GLY A 429 4.67 10.39 -4.81
C GLY A 429 3.95 10.03 -3.52
N ARG A 430 4.27 10.73 -2.42
CA ARG A 430 3.57 10.59 -1.13
C ARG A 430 2.09 10.98 -1.24
N GLY A 431 1.79 12.14 -1.86
CA GLY A 431 0.42 12.56 -2.08
C GLY A 431 -0.40 11.57 -2.91
N VAL A 432 0.23 10.92 -3.90
CA VAL A 432 -0.40 9.86 -4.71
C VAL A 432 -0.62 8.60 -3.87
N SER A 433 0.41 8.11 -3.18
CA SER A 433 0.32 6.86 -2.41
C SER A 433 -0.71 6.90 -1.28
N GLU A 434 -0.95 8.09 -0.70
CA GLU A 434 -1.98 8.32 0.31
C GLU A 434 -3.38 8.64 -0.30
N GLY A 435 -3.53 8.57 -1.62
CA GLY A 435 -4.79 8.87 -2.31
C GLY A 435 -5.22 10.36 -2.26
N ARG A 436 -4.30 11.27 -1.90
CA ARG A 436 -4.57 12.71 -1.77
C ARG A 436 -4.43 13.47 -3.09
N ILE A 437 -3.78 12.86 -4.06
CA ILE A 437 -3.70 13.32 -5.44
C ILE A 437 -4.31 12.22 -6.30
N ALA A 438 -5.39 12.55 -7.01
CA ALA A 438 -6.03 11.65 -7.95
C ALA A 438 -6.09 12.32 -9.33
N VAL A 439 -5.97 11.51 -10.39
CA VAL A 439 -5.97 11.97 -11.78
C VAL A 439 -6.91 11.10 -12.61
N TRP A 440 -7.68 11.75 -13.44
CA TRP A 440 -8.51 11.12 -14.46
C TRP A 440 -8.21 11.73 -15.83
N SER A 441 -8.24 10.91 -16.88
CA SER A 441 -8.12 11.34 -18.26
C SER A 441 -9.40 11.06 -19.04
N SER A 442 -9.82 11.99 -19.90
CA SER A 442 -10.92 11.79 -20.83
C SER A 442 -10.52 10.93 -22.05
N HIS A 443 -9.23 10.61 -22.19
CA HIS A 443 -8.69 9.74 -23.23
C HIS A 443 -8.73 8.28 -22.75
N PRO A 444 -9.49 7.39 -23.42
CA PRO A 444 -9.71 6.02 -22.92
C PRO A 444 -8.43 5.21 -22.71
N ASP A 445 -7.44 5.36 -23.61
CA ASP A 445 -6.16 4.62 -23.52
C ASP A 445 -5.34 5.05 -22.29
N GLU A 446 -5.36 6.35 -21.94
CA GLU A 446 -4.72 6.87 -20.73
C GLU A 446 -5.51 6.46 -19.49
N GLN A 447 -6.85 6.58 -19.53
CA GLN A 447 -7.71 6.27 -18.40
C GLN A 447 -7.69 4.78 -18.03
N SER A 448 -7.63 3.87 -19.01
CA SER A 448 -7.52 2.44 -18.74
C SER A 448 -6.26 2.11 -17.95
N VAL A 449 -5.16 2.80 -18.23
CA VAL A 449 -3.90 2.65 -17.48
C VAL A 449 -3.98 3.29 -16.10
N LEU A 450 -4.55 4.49 -16.00
CA LEU A 450 -4.72 5.17 -14.71
C LEU A 450 -5.60 4.36 -13.75
N ALA A 451 -6.64 3.71 -14.27
CA ALA A 451 -7.58 2.93 -13.47
C ALA A 451 -6.91 1.79 -12.68
N ASP A 452 -5.82 1.24 -13.22
CA ASP A 452 -5.04 0.17 -12.58
C ASP A 452 -4.00 0.69 -11.57
N THR A 453 -3.97 2.02 -11.33
CA THR A 453 -3.01 2.66 -10.41
C THR A 453 -3.72 3.35 -9.24
N VAL A 454 -2.98 3.57 -8.15
CA VAL A 454 -3.46 4.39 -7.02
C VAL A 454 -3.84 5.81 -7.48
N LEU A 455 -3.15 6.34 -8.50
CA LEU A 455 -3.40 7.67 -9.06
C LEU A 455 -4.80 7.83 -9.68
N GLY A 456 -5.35 6.76 -10.27
CA GLY A 456 -6.71 6.75 -10.81
C GLY A 456 -7.81 6.80 -9.76
N HIS A 457 -7.50 6.45 -8.52
CA HIS A 457 -8.41 6.41 -7.38
C HIS A 457 -9.75 5.74 -7.76
N THR A 458 -9.64 4.57 -8.35
CA THR A 458 -10.78 3.76 -8.79
C THR A 458 -11.13 2.71 -7.73
N ILE A 459 -12.40 2.37 -7.63
CA ILE A 459 -12.81 1.16 -6.94
C ILE A 459 -12.38 -0.03 -7.81
N PRO A 460 -11.66 -1.03 -7.26
CA PRO A 460 -11.17 -2.15 -8.04
C PRO A 460 -12.32 -3.02 -8.57
N ASP A 461 -12.13 -3.64 -9.74
CA ASP A 461 -13.08 -4.58 -10.36
C ASP A 461 -12.54 -6.01 -10.23
N ASP A 462 -12.39 -6.49 -9.00
CA ASP A 462 -11.99 -7.86 -8.72
C ASP A 462 -12.76 -8.44 -7.54
N ALA A 463 -12.62 -9.75 -7.32
CA ALA A 463 -13.36 -10.46 -6.29
C ALA A 463 -12.65 -10.54 -4.93
N ALA A 464 -11.44 -9.98 -4.79
CA ALA A 464 -10.70 -10.06 -3.53
C ALA A 464 -11.50 -9.44 -2.36
N PRO A 465 -11.27 -9.88 -1.13
CA PRO A 465 -11.97 -9.35 0.04
C PRO A 465 -11.81 -7.84 0.16
N TYR A 466 -12.92 -7.12 0.31
CA TYR A 466 -12.92 -5.67 0.24
C TYR A 466 -13.87 -5.03 1.26
N ALA A 467 -13.42 -4.00 1.95
CA ALA A 467 -14.21 -3.18 2.87
C ALA A 467 -13.89 -1.69 2.71
N GLY A 468 -14.46 -1.06 1.67
CA GLY A 468 -14.33 0.38 1.43
C GLY A 468 -15.28 1.18 2.32
N VAL A 469 -14.76 1.92 3.30
CA VAL A 469 -15.56 2.77 4.18
C VAL A 469 -15.52 4.20 3.68
N VAL A 470 -16.66 4.72 3.24
CA VAL A 470 -16.82 6.06 2.66
C VAL A 470 -17.68 6.93 3.57
N ILE A 471 -17.16 8.07 3.97
CA ILE A 471 -17.82 9.01 4.86
C ILE A 471 -18.15 10.28 4.08
N ASN A 472 -19.42 10.66 4.09
CA ASN A 472 -19.91 11.90 3.51
C ASN A 472 -20.58 12.77 4.59
N ASN A 473 -20.11 13.99 4.78
CA ASN A 473 -20.72 14.94 5.71
C ASN A 473 -22.15 15.29 5.27
N GLN A 474 -23.10 15.12 6.17
CA GLN A 474 -24.50 15.47 5.97
C GLN A 474 -24.94 16.70 6.79
N ALA A 475 -24.07 17.23 7.63
CA ALA A 475 -24.37 18.40 8.45
C ALA A 475 -24.11 19.72 7.71
N GLY A 476 -23.29 19.72 6.67
CA GLY A 476 -22.83 20.92 5.97
C GLY A 476 -21.93 21.81 6.83
N ASN A 477 -21.33 21.24 7.87
CA ASN A 477 -20.40 21.91 8.80
C ASN A 477 -18.92 21.57 8.46
N LYS A 478 -18.00 21.94 9.34
CA LYS A 478 -16.57 21.70 9.18
C LYS A 478 -16.00 20.82 10.31
N LEU A 479 -16.83 19.94 10.86
CA LEU A 479 -16.46 19.12 12.01
C LEU A 479 -15.65 17.87 11.65
N ASP A 480 -15.55 17.52 10.36
CA ASP A 480 -14.70 16.40 9.94
C ASP A 480 -13.20 16.70 10.10
N TYR A 481 -12.81 17.98 10.27
CA TYR A 481 -11.48 18.36 10.73
C TYR A 481 -11.11 17.73 12.09
N TYR A 482 -12.12 17.52 12.95
CA TYR A 482 -11.97 16.95 14.29
C TYR A 482 -12.39 15.47 14.36
N LEU A 483 -12.71 14.86 13.23
CA LEU A 483 -13.13 13.46 13.18
C LEU A 483 -11.91 12.53 13.23
N THR A 484 -11.95 11.49 14.08
CA THR A 484 -11.01 10.37 14.02
C THR A 484 -11.75 9.06 13.76
N ARG A 485 -11.08 8.16 13.05
CA ARG A 485 -11.66 6.91 12.54
C ARG A 485 -10.85 5.70 13.02
N GLU A 486 -11.57 4.65 13.43
CA GLU A 486 -11.01 3.30 13.56
C GLU A 486 -11.86 2.35 12.72
N ILE A 487 -11.23 1.45 11.97
CA ILE A 487 -11.89 0.50 11.08
C ILE A 487 -11.31 -0.88 11.34
N ASP A 488 -12.17 -1.82 11.75
CA ASP A 488 -11.80 -3.22 11.93
C ASP A 488 -12.55 -4.07 10.90
N TYR A 489 -11.84 -4.79 10.04
CA TYR A 489 -12.39 -5.76 9.11
C TYR A 489 -11.97 -7.16 9.56
N THR A 490 -12.92 -7.93 10.09
CA THR A 490 -12.67 -9.23 10.68
C THR A 490 -13.54 -10.31 10.04
N ALA A 491 -13.01 -11.51 9.87
CA ALA A 491 -13.75 -12.61 9.29
C ALA A 491 -13.58 -13.91 10.11
N GLN A 492 -14.63 -14.74 10.08
CA GLN A 492 -14.55 -16.12 10.59
C GLN A 492 -13.87 -17.02 9.56
N THR A 493 -13.45 -18.19 10.00
CA THR A 493 -12.95 -19.25 9.11
C THR A 493 -13.94 -19.57 8.01
N CYS A 494 -13.44 -19.86 6.82
CA CYS A 494 -14.24 -20.16 5.65
C CYS A 494 -15.12 -21.40 5.86
N THR A 495 -16.36 -21.32 5.41
CA THR A 495 -17.32 -22.44 5.45
C THR A 495 -17.87 -22.67 4.05
N GLY A 496 -17.23 -23.55 3.29
CA GLY A 496 -17.53 -23.73 1.87
C GLY A 496 -17.22 -22.45 1.07
N ASP A 497 -18.16 -22.01 0.25
CA ASP A 497 -17.99 -20.87 -0.66
C ASP A 497 -18.27 -19.50 0.01
N THR A 498 -18.52 -19.47 1.32
CA THR A 498 -18.82 -18.22 2.03
C THR A 498 -18.16 -18.17 3.40
N ARG A 499 -18.06 -16.96 3.95
CA ARG A 499 -17.64 -16.70 5.33
C ARG A 499 -18.50 -15.59 5.95
N LYS A 500 -18.54 -15.57 7.28
CA LYS A 500 -19.13 -14.47 8.04
C LYS A 500 -18.06 -13.44 8.33
N THR A 501 -18.35 -12.19 8.02
CA THR A 501 -17.47 -11.06 8.26
C THR A 501 -18.16 -9.96 9.03
N THR A 502 -17.38 -9.17 9.70
CA THR A 502 -17.84 -7.97 10.39
C THR A 502 -16.91 -6.82 10.07
N VAL A 503 -17.48 -5.70 9.59
CA VAL A 503 -16.77 -4.42 9.48
C VAL A 503 -17.29 -3.51 10.58
N THR A 504 -16.38 -3.11 11.47
CA THR A 504 -16.69 -2.19 12.58
C THR A 504 -16.02 -0.85 12.31
N VAL A 505 -16.81 0.22 12.31
CA VAL A 505 -16.33 1.60 12.09
C VAL A 505 -16.63 2.42 13.35
N ARG A 506 -15.59 2.98 13.98
CA ARG A 506 -15.74 3.89 15.12
C ARG A 506 -15.37 5.29 14.70
N LEU A 507 -16.30 6.20 14.87
CA LEU A 507 -16.18 7.62 14.53
C LEU A 507 -16.20 8.44 15.80
N THR A 508 -15.12 9.17 16.09
CA THR A 508 -15.01 10.02 17.28
C THR A 508 -14.98 11.48 16.86
N ASN A 509 -15.89 12.28 17.39
CA ASN A 509 -15.94 13.72 17.19
C ASN A 509 -15.15 14.43 18.30
N ASN A 510 -13.93 14.82 17.99
CA ASN A 510 -13.01 15.51 18.92
C ASN A 510 -13.15 17.05 18.87
N ALA A 511 -14.27 17.58 18.40
CA ALA A 511 -14.48 19.00 18.38
C ALA A 511 -14.30 19.61 19.79
N PRO A 512 -13.53 20.71 19.93
CA PRO A 512 -13.23 21.28 21.24
C PRO A 512 -14.50 21.90 21.89
N ASP A 513 -14.49 21.98 23.22
CA ASP A 513 -15.57 22.67 24.00
C ASP A 513 -15.61 24.18 23.81
N ALA A 514 -14.66 24.76 23.07
CA ALA A 514 -14.62 26.16 22.71
C ALA A 514 -15.81 26.55 21.83
N ASP A 515 -16.20 27.84 21.87
CA ASP A 515 -17.22 28.40 21.00
C ASP A 515 -16.77 28.39 19.55
N LEU A 516 -17.13 27.32 18.84
CA LEU A 516 -16.97 27.25 17.40
C LEU A 516 -18.03 28.10 16.71
N THR A 517 -17.67 28.74 15.61
CA THR A 517 -18.62 29.54 14.84
C THR A 517 -19.77 28.68 14.32
N GLU A 518 -20.93 29.29 14.09
CA GLU A 518 -22.09 28.59 13.49
C GLU A 518 -21.76 27.95 12.16
N TYR A 519 -20.86 28.55 11.37
CA TYR A 519 -20.39 28.00 10.11
C TYR A 519 -19.58 26.70 10.29
N VAL A 520 -18.85 26.56 11.39
CA VAL A 520 -18.02 25.36 11.69
C VAL A 520 -18.85 24.28 12.35
N SER A 521 -19.70 24.64 13.32
CA SER A 521 -20.35 23.68 14.22
C SER A 521 -21.86 23.53 14.00
N GLY A 522 -22.46 24.39 13.15
CA GLY A 522 -23.90 24.36 12.85
C GLY A 522 -24.27 23.19 11.95
N ILE A 523 -25.55 22.92 11.83
CA ILE A 523 -26.11 21.90 10.98
C ILE A 523 -27.07 22.59 10.01
N VAL A 524 -26.78 22.50 8.73
CA VAL A 524 -27.65 23.02 7.68
C VAL A 524 -28.94 22.18 7.64
N ASP A 525 -30.09 22.85 7.52
CA ASP A 525 -31.40 22.16 7.46
C ASP A 525 -31.61 21.16 8.60
N ASN A 526 -31.44 21.59 9.86
CA ASN A 526 -31.49 20.76 11.06
C ASN A 526 -32.93 20.40 11.50
N PRO A 527 -33.65 19.48 10.84
CA PRO A 527 -35.01 19.10 11.19
C PRO A 527 -35.09 18.38 12.56
N GLY A 528 -33.99 17.70 12.92
CA GLY A 528 -33.88 16.95 14.18
C GLY A 528 -33.54 17.81 15.38
N ARG A 529 -33.25 19.12 15.20
CA ARG A 529 -32.82 20.06 16.24
C ARG A 529 -31.65 19.52 17.07
N LEU A 530 -30.69 18.91 16.39
CA LEU A 530 -29.47 18.41 17.01
C LEU A 530 -28.64 19.63 17.55
N PRO A 531 -27.93 19.47 18.66
CA PRO A 531 -27.08 20.51 19.19
C PRO A 531 -25.94 20.91 18.24
N ASN A 532 -25.53 22.16 18.24
CA ASN A 532 -24.33 22.62 17.56
C ASN A 532 -23.10 21.82 18.06
N GLY A 533 -22.16 21.56 17.19
CA GLY A 533 -21.02 20.68 17.48
C GLY A 533 -21.30 19.18 17.27
N THR A 534 -22.53 18.83 16.87
CA THR A 534 -22.83 17.46 16.46
C THR A 534 -22.42 17.26 15.00
N ASN A 535 -21.59 16.26 14.72
CA ASN A 535 -21.30 15.82 13.35
C ASN A 535 -22.37 14.82 12.88
N VAL A 536 -22.74 14.90 11.62
CA VAL A 536 -23.69 13.98 11.00
C VAL A 536 -23.08 13.48 9.69
N ALA A 537 -22.93 12.17 9.58
CA ALA A 537 -22.29 11.54 8.43
C ALA A 537 -23.20 10.47 7.80
N ALA A 538 -23.19 10.39 6.48
CA ALA A 538 -23.54 9.16 5.77
C ALA A 538 -22.29 8.30 5.71
N VAL A 539 -22.38 7.07 6.21
CA VAL A 539 -21.31 6.08 6.18
C VAL A 539 -21.74 4.97 5.25
N THR A 540 -21.01 4.82 4.16
CA THR A 540 -21.24 3.76 3.17
C THR A 540 -20.15 2.72 3.31
N LEU A 541 -20.53 1.46 3.46
CA LEU A 541 -19.63 0.32 3.29
C LEU A 541 -19.79 -0.23 1.87
N LEU A 542 -18.71 -0.20 1.11
CA LEU A 542 -18.54 -0.96 -0.12
C LEU A 542 -17.94 -2.32 0.26
N ALA A 543 -18.72 -3.37 0.13
CA ALA A 543 -18.34 -4.70 0.58
C ALA A 543 -17.75 -5.54 -0.55
N THR A 544 -17.12 -6.67 -0.23
CA THR A 544 -16.67 -7.68 -1.20
C THR A 544 -17.74 -7.96 -2.24
N ALA A 545 -17.37 -8.10 -3.52
CA ALA A 545 -18.29 -8.41 -4.59
C ALA A 545 -19.14 -9.64 -4.24
N GLY A 546 -20.47 -9.51 -4.37
CA GLY A 546 -21.43 -10.56 -4.00
C GLY A 546 -21.73 -10.71 -2.50
N ALA A 547 -21.15 -9.90 -1.61
CA ALA A 547 -21.46 -9.90 -0.19
C ALA A 547 -22.92 -9.50 0.09
N LYS A 548 -23.49 -10.03 1.15
CA LYS A 548 -24.85 -9.74 1.61
C LYS A 548 -24.82 -9.21 3.03
N LEU A 549 -25.53 -8.11 3.28
CA LEU A 549 -25.70 -7.56 4.61
C LEU A 549 -26.67 -8.42 5.41
N ASP A 550 -26.23 -8.95 6.52
CA ASP A 550 -27.07 -9.67 7.47
C ASP A 550 -27.70 -8.72 8.51
N ALA A 551 -26.91 -7.78 9.02
CA ALA A 551 -27.37 -6.78 9.96
C ALA A 551 -26.48 -5.53 9.93
N VAL A 552 -27.06 -4.38 10.29
CA VAL A 552 -26.32 -3.16 10.58
C VAL A 552 -26.78 -2.58 11.92
N SER A 553 -25.83 -2.08 12.72
CA SER A 553 -26.15 -1.37 13.95
C SER A 553 -25.35 -0.06 14.03
N VAL A 554 -25.94 0.94 14.70
CA VAL A 554 -25.33 2.25 14.97
C VAL A 554 -25.51 2.58 16.45
N GLY A 555 -24.42 2.81 17.17
CA GLY A 555 -24.44 3.04 18.62
C GLY A 555 -25.07 1.88 19.41
N GLY A 556 -24.86 0.66 18.95
CA GLY A 556 -25.40 -0.57 19.56
C GLY A 556 -26.90 -0.82 19.31
N GLN A 557 -27.56 0.00 18.47
CA GLN A 557 -28.97 -0.17 18.09
C GLN A 557 -29.05 -0.68 16.64
N ILE A 558 -29.96 -1.63 16.38
CA ILE A 558 -30.25 -2.08 15.01
C ILE A 558 -30.68 -0.88 14.17
N SER A 559 -30.11 -0.75 12.99
CA SER A 559 -30.33 0.35 12.06
C SER A 559 -30.73 -0.17 10.69
N PHE A 560 -31.01 0.76 9.77
CA PHE A 560 -31.30 0.46 8.38
C PHE A 560 -30.15 0.94 7.50
N ALA A 561 -29.87 0.20 6.43
CA ALA A 561 -29.00 0.63 5.36
C ALA A 561 -29.80 0.87 4.09
N VAL A 562 -29.45 1.94 3.38
CA VAL A 562 -29.82 2.08 1.95
C VAL A 562 -28.86 1.19 1.18
N ASN A 563 -29.43 0.30 0.38
CA ASN A 563 -28.67 -0.67 -0.40
C ASN A 563 -28.52 -0.18 -1.84
N GLY A 564 -27.36 -0.42 -2.43
CA GLY A 564 -27.07 -0.16 -3.84
C GLY A 564 -25.89 -0.98 -4.29
N THR A 565 -25.37 -0.65 -5.44
CA THR A 565 -24.15 -1.24 -6.02
C THR A 565 -23.28 -0.11 -6.54
N GLU A 566 -21.97 -0.21 -6.38
CA GLU A 566 -21.00 0.71 -6.95
C GLU A 566 -19.81 -0.06 -7.49
N GLN A 567 -19.52 0.04 -8.78
CA GLN A 567 -18.44 -0.68 -9.46
C GLN A 567 -18.41 -2.20 -9.13
N GLY A 568 -19.60 -2.84 -9.14
CA GLY A 568 -19.73 -4.28 -8.83
C GLY A 568 -19.76 -4.63 -7.34
N HIS A 569 -19.44 -3.70 -6.45
CA HIS A 569 -19.47 -3.88 -4.99
C HIS A 569 -20.84 -3.56 -4.41
N PRO A 570 -21.43 -4.41 -3.57
CA PRO A 570 -22.58 -4.04 -2.76
C PRO A 570 -22.27 -2.85 -1.86
N ALA A 571 -23.12 -1.83 -1.90
CA ALA A 571 -23.00 -0.61 -1.12
C ALA A 571 -24.11 -0.55 -0.06
N TYR A 572 -23.71 -0.38 1.20
CA TYR A 572 -24.60 -0.31 2.37
C TYR A 572 -24.42 1.01 3.10
N MET A 573 -25.33 1.97 2.87
CA MET A 573 -25.24 3.30 3.44
C MET A 573 -26.15 3.45 4.66
N THR A 574 -25.60 3.92 5.78
CA THR A 574 -26.36 4.27 6.99
C THR A 574 -25.93 5.64 7.53
N ARG A 575 -26.71 6.21 8.43
CA ARG A 575 -26.47 7.53 9.01
C ARG A 575 -25.88 7.41 10.41
N ALA A 576 -24.79 8.13 10.67
CA ALA A 576 -24.21 8.32 12.00
C ALA A 576 -24.48 9.75 12.50
N VAL A 577 -24.92 9.87 13.75
CA VAL A 577 -25.04 11.14 14.48
C VAL A 577 -24.02 11.09 15.61
N ILE A 578 -23.00 11.97 15.55
CA ILE A 578 -21.81 11.90 16.41
C ILE A 578 -21.75 13.18 17.25
N PRO A 579 -22.31 13.19 18.47
CA PRO A 579 -22.24 14.35 19.36
C PRO A 579 -20.78 14.69 19.68
N ARG A 580 -20.53 15.94 20.00
CA ARG A 580 -19.24 16.45 20.45
C ARG A 580 -18.67 15.60 21.59
N GLY A 581 -17.39 15.23 21.49
CA GLY A 581 -16.67 14.45 22.49
C GLY A 581 -17.10 12.98 22.58
N GLN A 582 -17.91 12.48 21.65
CA GLN A 582 -18.41 11.12 21.68
C GLN A 582 -17.88 10.29 20.51
N THR A 583 -17.84 8.99 20.76
CA THR A 583 -17.58 7.95 19.74
C THR A 583 -18.88 7.24 19.40
N VAL A 584 -19.16 7.07 18.12
CA VAL A 584 -20.27 6.27 17.61
C VAL A 584 -19.70 5.08 16.85
N GLU A 585 -20.11 3.89 17.26
CA GLU A 585 -19.75 2.64 16.58
C GLU A 585 -20.84 2.26 15.57
N LEU A 586 -20.40 1.94 14.35
CA LEU A 586 -21.21 1.33 13.32
C LEU A 586 -20.68 -0.08 13.11
N LYS A 587 -21.57 -1.06 13.02
CA LYS A 587 -21.19 -2.44 12.78
C LYS A 587 -22.01 -3.02 11.64
N PHE A 588 -21.33 -3.57 10.64
CA PHE A 588 -21.91 -4.25 9.50
C PHE A 588 -21.56 -5.73 9.59
N ASP A 589 -22.55 -6.56 9.83
CA ASP A 589 -22.39 -8.01 9.80
C ASP A 589 -22.80 -8.53 8.42
N LEU A 590 -21.93 -9.31 7.79
CA LEU A 590 -22.03 -9.72 6.39
C LEU A 590 -21.87 -11.23 6.23
N THR A 591 -22.46 -11.74 5.16
CA THR A 591 -22.09 -13.01 4.56
C THR A 591 -21.45 -12.69 3.22
N GLU A 592 -20.17 -12.99 3.06
CA GLU A 592 -19.45 -12.72 1.82
C GLU A 592 -18.91 -14.00 1.16
N PRO A 593 -18.78 -14.01 -0.17
CA PRO A 593 -18.12 -15.11 -0.87
C PRO A 593 -16.65 -15.22 -0.44
N THR A 594 -16.16 -16.46 -0.45
CA THR A 594 -14.71 -16.70 -0.36
C THR A 594 -14.07 -16.37 -1.70
N ALA A 595 -12.98 -15.62 -1.69
CA ALA A 595 -12.23 -15.24 -2.88
C ALA A 595 -10.74 -15.25 -2.57
N GLU A 596 -9.94 -15.48 -3.61
CA GLU A 596 -8.49 -15.36 -3.55
C GLU A 596 -8.08 -13.88 -3.47
N GLY A 597 -6.91 -13.61 -2.91
CA GLY A 597 -6.34 -12.28 -2.76
C GLY A 597 -6.34 -11.77 -1.32
N GLU A 598 -5.54 -10.76 -1.09
CA GLU A 598 -5.44 -10.10 0.21
C GLU A 598 -6.67 -9.22 0.48
N ALA A 599 -7.10 -9.20 1.74
CA ALA A 599 -8.19 -8.35 2.18
C ALA A 599 -7.78 -6.87 2.17
N ARG A 600 -8.59 -6.00 1.56
CA ARG A 600 -8.30 -4.58 1.36
C ARG A 600 -9.29 -3.68 2.08
N VAL A 601 -8.75 -2.70 2.80
CA VAL A 601 -9.50 -1.60 3.39
C VAL A 601 -8.89 -0.29 2.87
N PRO A 602 -9.38 0.27 1.76
CA PRO A 602 -8.84 1.51 1.21
C PRO A 602 -9.09 2.67 2.17
N VAL A 603 -8.11 3.57 2.25
CA VAL A 603 -8.18 4.77 3.10
C VAL A 603 -8.80 5.91 2.32
N GLN A 604 -9.97 6.40 2.76
CA GLN A 604 -10.49 7.68 2.29
C GLN A 604 -9.60 8.81 2.82
N PRO A 605 -9.05 9.70 1.97
CA PRO A 605 -8.10 10.74 2.38
C PRO A 605 -8.82 11.89 3.12
N LEU A 606 -9.01 11.75 4.42
CA LEU A 606 -9.48 12.81 5.33
C LEU A 606 -8.31 13.41 6.12
N VAL A 607 -8.61 14.24 7.12
CA VAL A 607 -7.58 14.91 7.93
C VAL A 607 -6.85 13.92 8.85
N ASP A 608 -7.59 12.96 9.42
CA ASP A 608 -7.02 11.94 10.30
C ASP A 608 -6.33 10.81 9.50
N ASP A 609 -5.40 10.14 10.17
CA ASP A 609 -4.86 8.87 9.74
C ASP A 609 -5.61 7.75 10.48
N PRO A 610 -6.51 6.99 9.81
CA PRO A 610 -7.37 6.03 10.49
C PRO A 610 -6.58 4.83 10.99
N LYS A 611 -6.92 4.35 12.19
CA LYS A 611 -6.43 3.06 12.65
C LYS A 611 -7.20 1.95 11.97
N ILE A 612 -6.51 1.11 11.20
CA ILE A 612 -7.10 -0.01 10.46
C ILE A 612 -6.56 -1.33 11.00
N THR A 613 -7.48 -2.27 11.26
CA THR A 613 -7.15 -3.65 11.60
C THR A 613 -7.81 -4.58 10.59
N VAL A 614 -7.03 -5.47 9.99
CA VAL A 614 -7.53 -6.49 9.06
C VAL A 614 -7.19 -7.86 9.61
N ASP A 615 -8.22 -8.65 9.95
CA ASP A 615 -8.09 -10.03 10.41
C ASP A 615 -9.07 -10.90 9.60
N VAL A 616 -8.65 -11.15 8.36
CA VAL A 616 -9.44 -11.86 7.35
C VAL A 616 -8.60 -13.03 6.82
N PRO A 617 -8.83 -14.25 7.32
CA PRO A 617 -8.10 -15.43 6.87
C PRO A 617 -8.27 -15.67 5.39
N SER A 618 -7.20 -16.07 4.72
CA SER A 618 -7.28 -16.60 3.35
C SER A 618 -8.06 -17.91 3.31
N CYS A 619 -8.81 -18.13 2.27
CA CYS A 619 -9.58 -19.33 2.00
C CYS A 619 -8.91 -20.18 0.93
#